data_4ce9f97c164bc09348c69a7b9a1674de
#
_entry.id   4ce9f97c164bc09348c69a7b9a1674de
#
_cell.length_a   1.000
_cell.length_b   1.000
_cell.length_c   1.000
_cell.angle_alpha   90.00
_cell.angle_beta   90.00
_cell.angle_gamma   90.00
#
_symmetry.space_group_name_H-M   'P 1'
#
loop_
_entity.id
_entity.type
_entity.pdbx_description
1 polymer ?
#
loop_
_entity_poly.entity_id
_entity_poly.type
_entity_poly.pdbx_seq_one_letter_code
_entity_poly.pdbx_strand_id
1 'polypeptide(L)'
;MRLLPVLLLAALAACMRGATPDQQAGLPAVRHDEHVSAGGAAPKAVRCQNPYQRDKRAADEGAKIFTAMNCDGCHGGAGAGWVGPSLADGRWRFGGADGELFQSIYYGRPHGMPAYGGLLLAPDAVWKLVTYIQSLEPPADVPTEAWQ
;
A
#
# COMPACT_ATOMS: atom_id res chain seq x y z
N MET A 1 -0.93 22.14 -34.14
CA MET A 1 -1.67 21.10 -33.45
C MET A 1 -0.83 20.59 -32.27
N ARG A 2 -1.08 21.09 -31.04
CA ARG A 2 -0.28 20.77 -29.82
C ARG A 2 -1.22 20.57 -28.62
N LEU A 3 -2.10 19.56 -28.67
CA LEU A 3 -3.07 19.28 -27.59
C LEU A 3 -2.81 17.95 -26.86
N LEU A 4 -1.81 17.17 -27.27
CA LEU A 4 -1.54 15.86 -26.64
C LEU A 4 -0.89 15.88 -25.22
N PRO A 5 -0.03 16.85 -24.83
CA PRO A 5 0.61 16.79 -23.52
C PRO A 5 -0.29 17.15 -22.34
N VAL A 6 -1.40 17.86 -22.57
CA VAL A 6 -2.30 18.32 -21.50
C VAL A 6 -3.15 17.20 -20.94
N LEU A 7 -3.55 16.24 -21.77
CA LEU A 7 -4.36 15.08 -21.33
C LEU A 7 -3.57 14.06 -20.49
N LEU A 8 -2.28 13.93 -20.73
CA LEU A 8 -1.42 13.00 -19.96
C LEU A 8 -1.16 13.50 -18.53
N LEU A 9 -1.03 14.83 -18.35
CA LEU A 9 -0.86 15.42 -17.01
C LEU A 9 -2.13 15.28 -16.15
N ALA A 10 -3.31 15.29 -16.76
CA ALA A 10 -4.57 15.16 -16.02
C ALA A 10 -4.78 13.74 -15.46
N ALA A 11 -4.29 12.71 -16.14
CA ALA A 11 -4.42 11.32 -15.68
C ALA A 11 -3.47 11.00 -14.50
N LEU A 12 -2.27 11.58 -14.47
CA LEU A 12 -1.34 11.45 -13.35
C LEU A 12 -1.82 12.17 -12.09
N ALA A 13 -2.51 13.30 -12.25
CA ALA A 13 -3.06 14.06 -11.13
C ALA A 13 -4.20 13.31 -10.40
N ALA A 14 -4.90 12.38 -11.06
CA ALA A 14 -5.98 11.61 -10.46
C ALA A 14 -5.50 10.58 -9.44
N CYS A 15 -4.32 9.98 -9.64
CA CYS A 15 -3.71 9.06 -8.67
C CYS A 15 -3.01 9.76 -7.50
N MET A 16 -2.60 11.02 -7.68
CA MET A 16 -1.94 11.82 -6.65
C MET A 16 -2.93 12.62 -5.79
N ARG A 17 -4.16 12.79 -6.25
CA ARG A 17 -5.21 13.42 -5.46
C ARG A 17 -5.76 12.37 -4.51
N GLY A 18 -5.56 12.57 -3.21
CA GLY A 18 -6.40 11.91 -2.20
C GLY A 18 -7.86 12.01 -2.63
N ALA A 19 -8.66 11.00 -2.31
CA ALA A 19 -10.07 10.96 -2.67
C ALA A 19 -10.72 12.35 -2.46
N THR A 20 -11.39 12.86 -3.48
CA THR A 20 -12.15 14.11 -3.33
C THR A 20 -13.22 13.90 -2.24
N PRO A 21 -13.71 14.96 -1.57
CA PRO A 21 -14.76 14.85 -0.56
C PRO A 21 -15.98 14.04 -1.03
N ASP A 22 -16.26 14.05 -2.32
CA ASP A 22 -17.38 13.32 -2.93
C ASP A 22 -17.06 11.83 -3.12
N GLN A 23 -15.79 11.47 -3.35
CA GLN A 23 -15.32 10.07 -3.36
C GLN A 23 -15.22 9.49 -1.94
N GLN A 24 -15.10 10.32 -0.92
CA GLN A 24 -15.12 9.93 0.49
C GLN A 24 -16.55 9.73 1.02
N ALA A 25 -17.56 10.31 0.40
CA ALA A 25 -18.95 10.26 0.85
C ALA A 25 -19.58 8.84 0.83
N GLY A 26 -18.95 7.88 0.14
CA GLY A 26 -19.37 6.48 0.12
C GLY A 26 -18.41 5.51 0.82
N LEU A 27 -17.31 6.01 1.37
CA LEU A 27 -16.37 5.17 2.12
C LEU A 27 -16.87 5.05 3.57
N PRO A 28 -16.84 3.83 4.16
CA PRO A 28 -17.12 3.71 5.57
C PRO A 28 -16.14 4.61 6.34
N ALA A 29 -16.68 5.46 7.22
CA ALA A 29 -15.87 6.33 8.05
C ALA A 29 -14.91 5.45 8.88
N VAL A 30 -13.62 5.54 8.59
CA VAL A 30 -12.60 4.92 9.43
C VAL A 30 -12.51 5.78 10.69
N ARG A 31 -13.07 5.29 11.79
CA ARG A 31 -12.95 5.96 13.09
C ARG A 31 -11.55 5.68 13.65
N HIS A 32 -10.76 6.73 13.76
CA HIS A 32 -9.40 6.68 14.31
C HIS A 32 -9.34 7.12 15.77
N ASP A 33 -10.49 7.39 16.38
CA ASP A 33 -10.62 8.06 17.66
C ASP A 33 -10.41 7.12 18.87
N GLU A 34 -10.55 5.81 18.70
CA GLU A 34 -10.38 4.87 19.82
C GLU A 34 -9.39 3.74 19.58
N HIS A 35 -9.29 3.21 18.37
CA HIS A 35 -8.35 2.15 17.97
C HIS A 35 -8.03 2.25 16.48
N VAL A 36 -6.87 1.74 16.09
CA VAL A 36 -6.60 1.47 14.69
C VAL A 36 -7.46 0.29 14.26
N SER A 37 -8.61 0.57 13.67
CA SER A 37 -9.55 -0.47 13.24
C SER A 37 -9.02 -1.22 12.03
N ALA A 38 -9.34 -2.52 11.95
CA ALA A 38 -9.09 -3.28 10.72
C ALA A 38 -9.78 -2.61 9.53
N GLY A 39 -9.10 -2.55 8.41
CA GLY A 39 -9.64 -1.98 7.19
C GLY A 39 -10.86 -2.76 6.67
N GLY A 40 -11.74 -2.05 5.99
CA GLY A 40 -12.89 -2.63 5.30
C GLY A 40 -12.55 -3.18 3.92
N ALA A 41 -13.57 -3.48 3.13
CA ALA A 41 -13.39 -3.83 1.73
C ALA A 41 -12.77 -2.66 0.97
N ALA A 42 -11.64 -2.89 0.31
CA ALA A 42 -11.04 -1.87 -0.53
C ALA A 42 -11.93 -1.57 -1.75
N PRO A 43 -11.95 -0.31 -2.20
CA PRO A 43 -12.62 0.02 -3.45
C PRO A 43 -12.02 -0.80 -4.60
N LYS A 44 -12.77 -0.93 -5.71
CA LYS A 44 -12.26 -1.63 -6.90
C LYS A 44 -10.94 -1.01 -7.33
N ALA A 45 -9.98 -1.88 -7.66
CA ALA A 45 -8.61 -1.46 -7.99
C ALA A 45 -8.59 -0.40 -9.09
N VAL A 46 -8.03 0.76 -8.76
CA VAL A 46 -7.68 1.78 -9.75
C VAL A 46 -6.33 1.39 -10.33
N ARG A 47 -6.21 1.38 -11.66
CA ARG A 47 -4.93 1.13 -12.34
C ARG A 47 -4.02 2.36 -12.16
N CYS A 48 -3.38 2.45 -11.02
CA CYS A 48 -2.35 3.45 -10.74
C CYS A 48 -0.97 2.80 -10.84
N GLN A 49 -0.02 3.52 -11.39
CA GLN A 49 1.39 3.12 -11.39
C GLN A 49 2.11 3.83 -10.24
N ASN A 50 3.02 3.11 -9.61
CA ASN A 50 3.87 3.67 -8.58
C ASN A 50 4.85 4.69 -9.21
N PRO A 51 4.87 5.95 -8.78
CA PRO A 51 5.79 6.95 -9.31
C PRO A 51 7.25 6.66 -8.98
N TYR A 52 7.52 5.76 -8.02
CA TYR A 52 8.85 5.40 -7.53
C TYR A 52 9.28 3.99 -7.93
N GLN A 53 8.78 3.45 -9.05
CA GLN A 53 9.14 2.10 -9.49
C GLN A 53 10.66 1.93 -9.59
N ARG A 54 11.21 0.93 -8.88
CA ARG A 54 12.65 0.61 -8.85
C ARG A 54 13.57 1.73 -8.34
N ASP A 55 13.02 2.76 -7.72
CA ASP A 55 13.82 3.81 -7.08
C ASP A 55 14.36 3.29 -5.74
N LYS A 56 15.68 3.04 -5.70
CA LYS A 56 16.34 2.56 -4.49
C LYS A 56 16.20 3.52 -3.32
N ARG A 57 16.27 4.83 -3.55
CA ARG A 57 16.13 5.82 -2.48
C ARG A 57 14.72 5.80 -1.90
N ALA A 58 13.72 5.71 -2.76
CA ALA A 58 12.33 5.57 -2.30
C ALA A 58 12.11 4.25 -1.54
N ALA A 59 12.75 3.16 -1.94
CA ALA A 59 12.72 1.90 -1.20
C ALA A 59 13.38 2.04 0.17
N ASP A 60 14.54 2.69 0.26
CA ASP A 60 15.23 2.93 1.54
C ASP A 60 14.39 3.83 2.49
N GLU A 61 13.67 4.82 1.95
CA GLU A 61 12.72 5.63 2.71
C GLU A 61 11.49 4.80 3.12
N GLY A 62 10.97 3.95 2.24
CA GLY A 62 9.89 3.01 2.52
C GLY A 62 10.23 2.02 3.63
N ALA A 63 11.46 1.51 3.67
CA ALA A 63 11.94 0.63 4.74
C ALA A 63 11.88 1.32 6.13
N LYS A 64 12.26 2.59 6.19
CA LYS A 64 12.16 3.38 7.43
C LYS A 64 10.72 3.59 7.86
N ILE A 65 9.83 3.87 6.90
CA ILE A 65 8.40 4.02 7.18
C ILE A 65 7.81 2.70 7.65
N PHE A 66 8.20 1.57 7.06
CA PHE A 66 7.76 0.23 7.42
C PHE A 66 8.00 -0.06 8.90
N THR A 67 9.20 0.21 9.39
CA THR A 67 9.54 0.06 10.81
C THR A 67 8.84 1.12 11.68
N ALA A 68 8.84 2.37 11.26
CA ALA A 68 8.23 3.46 12.04
C ALA A 68 6.73 3.29 12.24
N MET A 69 6.03 2.68 11.29
CA MET A 69 4.60 2.37 11.35
C MET A 69 4.30 0.99 11.95
N ASN A 70 5.31 0.31 12.49
CA ASN A 70 5.19 -1.02 13.09
C ASN A 70 4.59 -2.07 12.14
N CYS A 71 4.85 -1.95 10.85
CA CYS A 71 4.40 -2.93 9.86
C CYS A 71 5.08 -4.29 10.10
N ASP A 72 6.35 -4.27 10.53
CA ASP A 72 7.14 -5.44 10.93
C ASP A 72 6.57 -6.18 12.15
N GLY A 73 5.84 -5.49 13.03
CA GLY A 73 5.13 -6.12 14.15
C GLY A 73 4.10 -7.15 13.73
N CYS A 74 3.53 -7.04 12.53
CA CYS A 74 2.60 -8.01 11.96
C CYS A 74 3.23 -8.80 10.82
N HIS A 75 3.98 -8.15 9.92
CA HIS A 75 4.54 -8.76 8.72
C HIS A 75 5.95 -9.34 8.91
N GLY A 76 6.49 -9.27 10.13
CA GLY A 76 7.84 -9.75 10.43
C GLY A 76 8.94 -8.83 9.90
N GLY A 77 10.16 -9.01 10.42
CA GLY A 77 11.33 -8.29 9.94
C GLY A 77 11.55 -8.53 8.45
N ALA A 78 11.84 -7.48 7.70
CA ALA A 78 11.97 -7.52 6.24
C ALA A 78 10.75 -8.14 5.52
N GLY A 79 9.56 -8.09 6.13
CA GLY A 79 8.34 -8.60 5.53
C GLY A 79 8.29 -10.13 5.41
N ALA A 80 9.06 -10.87 6.21
CA ALA A 80 9.13 -12.33 6.16
C ALA A 80 7.82 -13.04 6.50
N GLY A 81 6.88 -12.34 7.13
CA GLY A 81 5.61 -12.88 7.62
C GLY A 81 5.67 -13.24 9.11
N TRP A 82 4.53 -13.09 9.77
CA TRP A 82 4.26 -13.57 11.14
C TRP A 82 2.74 -13.69 11.32
N VAL A 83 2.12 -12.76 12.09
CA VAL A 83 0.65 -12.66 12.26
C VAL A 83 -0.01 -12.27 10.94
N GLY A 84 0.64 -11.35 10.22
CA GLY A 84 0.32 -10.99 8.84
C GLY A 84 1.08 -11.87 7.84
N PRO A 85 0.60 -11.96 6.59
CA PRO A 85 1.26 -12.74 5.55
C PRO A 85 2.66 -12.20 5.24
N SER A 86 3.52 -13.07 4.69
CA SER A 86 4.77 -12.64 4.07
C SER A 86 4.50 -11.62 2.98
N LEU A 87 5.36 -10.63 2.87
CA LEU A 87 5.36 -9.61 1.82
C LEU A 87 6.53 -9.82 0.85
N ALA A 88 7.39 -10.80 1.15
CA ALA A 88 8.59 -11.11 0.36
C ALA A 88 8.43 -12.35 -0.53
N ASP A 89 7.37 -13.14 -0.36
CA ASP A 89 7.18 -14.39 -1.09
C ASP A 89 6.53 -14.23 -2.48
N GLY A 90 6.19 -13.01 -2.86
CA GLY A 90 5.55 -12.70 -4.14
C GLY A 90 4.09 -13.18 -4.26
N ARG A 91 3.48 -13.63 -3.16
CA ARG A 91 2.09 -14.12 -3.14
C ARG A 91 1.15 -13.07 -2.55
N TRP A 92 0.17 -12.66 -3.32
CA TRP A 92 -0.69 -11.53 -2.97
C TRP A 92 -2.16 -11.95 -2.92
N ARG A 93 -2.72 -12.00 -1.71
CA ARG A 93 -4.15 -12.33 -1.53
C ARG A 93 -5.09 -11.31 -2.16
N PHE A 94 -4.70 -10.05 -2.21
CA PHE A 94 -5.51 -8.94 -2.70
C PHE A 94 -4.92 -8.26 -3.94
N GLY A 95 -4.04 -8.97 -4.65
CA GLY A 95 -3.33 -8.49 -5.81
C GLY A 95 -1.99 -7.82 -5.48
N GLY A 96 -1.04 -7.93 -6.40
CA GLY A 96 0.34 -7.45 -6.28
C GLY A 96 0.69 -6.28 -7.21
N ALA A 97 -0.26 -5.78 -7.99
CA ALA A 97 -0.04 -4.60 -8.79
C ALA A 97 0.10 -3.34 -7.91
N ASP A 98 0.79 -2.32 -8.41
CA ASP A 98 1.09 -1.09 -7.67
C ASP A 98 -0.12 -0.52 -6.92
N GLY A 99 -1.24 -0.32 -7.65
CA GLY A 99 -2.46 0.22 -7.09
C GLY A 99 -3.13 -0.70 -6.07
N GLU A 100 -2.99 -2.02 -6.21
CA GLU A 100 -3.55 -3.01 -5.28
C GLU A 100 -2.78 -3.05 -3.96
N LEU A 101 -1.46 -2.98 -4.02
CA LEU A 101 -0.61 -2.84 -2.85
C LEU A 101 -0.85 -1.49 -2.16
N PHE A 102 -0.91 -0.41 -2.93
CA PHE A 102 -1.28 0.91 -2.40
C PHE A 102 -2.60 0.87 -1.64
N GLN A 103 -3.66 0.31 -2.26
CA GLN A 103 -4.96 0.19 -1.61
C GLN A 103 -4.93 -0.66 -0.36
N SER A 104 -4.14 -1.73 -0.35
CA SER A 104 -4.00 -2.60 0.82
C SER A 104 -3.44 -1.84 2.02
N ILE A 105 -2.48 -0.96 1.80
CA ILE A 105 -1.88 -0.14 2.85
C ILE A 105 -2.80 1.04 3.20
N TYR A 106 -3.31 1.74 2.20
CA TYR A 106 -4.08 2.97 2.40
C TYR A 106 -5.41 2.74 3.12
N TYR A 107 -6.17 1.72 2.68
CA TYR A 107 -7.50 1.41 3.23
C TYR A 107 -7.49 0.26 4.25
N GLY A 108 -6.34 -0.42 4.43
CA GLY A 108 -6.27 -1.63 5.23
C GLY A 108 -6.99 -2.81 4.57
N ARG A 109 -7.07 -3.92 5.31
CA ARG A 109 -7.77 -5.13 4.86
C ARG A 109 -8.59 -5.74 5.99
N PRO A 110 -9.69 -6.43 5.67
CA PRO A 110 -10.46 -7.18 6.66
C PRO A 110 -9.55 -8.17 7.41
N HIS A 111 -9.95 -8.49 8.64
CA HIS A 111 -9.27 -9.44 9.51
C HIS A 111 -7.93 -8.96 10.11
N GLY A 112 -7.76 -7.66 10.25
CA GLY A 112 -6.75 -7.14 11.16
C GLY A 112 -5.72 -6.16 10.58
N MET A 113 -5.65 -5.97 9.27
CA MET A 113 -4.74 -4.97 8.71
C MET A 113 -5.35 -3.57 8.81
N PRO A 114 -4.75 -2.65 9.60
CA PRO A 114 -5.26 -1.31 9.76
C PRO A 114 -5.18 -0.48 8.48
N ALA A 115 -5.99 0.57 8.40
CA ALA A 115 -5.87 1.59 7.37
C ALA A 115 -4.79 2.61 7.77
N TYR A 116 -3.75 2.75 6.96
CA TYR A 116 -2.66 3.70 7.21
C TYR A 116 -2.81 5.01 6.43
N GLY A 117 -3.70 5.07 5.45
CA GLY A 117 -3.89 6.24 4.61
C GLY A 117 -4.57 7.41 5.33
N GLY A 118 -4.32 8.62 4.84
CA GLY A 118 -4.95 9.83 5.32
C GLY A 118 -4.35 10.40 6.58
N LEU A 119 -4.70 9.87 7.74
CA LEU A 119 -4.23 10.40 9.04
C LEU A 119 -2.80 9.98 9.38
N LEU A 120 -2.42 8.73 9.08
CA LEU A 120 -1.12 8.20 9.45
C LEU A 120 -0.08 8.42 8.35
N LEU A 121 -0.45 8.18 7.09
CA LEU A 121 0.45 8.32 5.96
C LEU A 121 -0.16 9.12 4.82
N ALA A 122 0.58 10.08 4.32
CA ALA A 122 0.29 10.72 3.05
C ALA A 122 0.45 9.72 1.89
N PRO A 123 -0.23 9.91 0.74
CA PRO A 123 -0.13 9.03 -0.42
C PRO A 123 1.32 8.79 -0.90
N ASP A 124 2.17 9.81 -0.83
CA ASP A 124 3.59 9.73 -1.18
C ASP A 124 4.35 8.70 -0.32
N ALA A 125 4.12 8.71 0.99
CA ALA A 125 4.73 7.76 1.91
C ALA A 125 4.23 6.32 1.66
N VAL A 126 2.96 6.15 1.29
CA VAL A 126 2.40 4.85 0.91
C VAL A 126 3.05 4.32 -0.37
N TRP A 127 3.30 5.17 -1.38
CA TRP A 127 4.01 4.78 -2.59
C TRP A 127 5.44 4.32 -2.34
N LYS A 128 6.15 4.97 -1.43
CA LYS A 128 7.49 4.54 -0.98
C LYS A 128 7.46 3.20 -0.28
N LEU A 129 6.44 2.96 0.56
CA LEU A 129 6.20 1.63 1.14
C LEU A 129 5.96 0.56 0.07
N VAL A 130 5.15 0.85 -0.95
CA VAL A 130 4.94 -0.06 -2.08
C VAL A 130 6.27 -0.37 -2.78
N THR A 131 7.11 0.64 -3.03
CA THR A 131 8.44 0.45 -3.63
C THR A 131 9.33 -0.45 -2.78
N TYR A 132 9.34 -0.25 -1.47
CA TYR A 132 10.08 -1.10 -0.54
C TYR A 132 9.58 -2.55 -0.58
N ILE A 133 8.27 -2.75 -0.43
CA ILE A 133 7.67 -4.08 -0.45
C ILE A 133 7.97 -4.83 -1.75
N GLN A 134 7.91 -4.14 -2.89
CA GLN A 134 8.25 -4.72 -4.19
C GLN A 134 9.75 -5.00 -4.37
N SER A 135 10.61 -4.45 -3.52
CA SER A 135 12.05 -4.70 -3.52
C SER A 135 12.46 -5.85 -2.59
N LEU A 136 11.54 -6.39 -1.80
CA LEU A 136 11.83 -7.50 -0.88
C LEU A 136 12.10 -8.78 -1.66
N GLU A 137 13.13 -9.50 -1.25
CA GLU A 137 13.45 -10.83 -1.75
C GLU A 137 13.01 -11.88 -0.72
N PRO A 138 12.53 -13.05 -1.17
CA PRO A 138 12.18 -14.12 -0.25
C PRO A 138 13.41 -14.51 0.58
N PRO A 139 13.29 -14.64 1.90
CA PRO A 139 14.35 -15.21 2.72
C PRO A 139 14.66 -16.63 2.22
N ALA A 140 15.95 -16.97 2.15
CA ALA A 140 16.42 -18.24 1.58
C ALA A 140 15.86 -19.50 2.30
N ASP A 141 15.40 -19.34 3.55
CA ASP A 141 15.01 -20.43 4.44
C ASP A 141 13.52 -20.48 4.78
N VAL A 142 12.67 -19.64 4.16
CA VAL A 142 11.24 -19.67 4.43
C VAL A 142 10.54 -20.65 3.50
N PRO A 143 9.92 -21.73 4.04
CA PRO A 143 9.08 -22.60 3.23
C PRO A 143 7.94 -21.77 2.63
N THR A 144 7.89 -21.71 1.31
CA THR A 144 6.83 -21.03 0.58
C THR A 144 5.58 -21.92 0.51
N GLU A 145 5.00 -22.27 1.65
CA GLU A 145 3.76 -23.02 1.67
C GLU A 145 2.56 -22.13 1.31
N ALA A 146 1.71 -22.65 0.45
CA ALA A 146 0.48 -21.96 0.08
C ALA A 146 -0.45 -21.90 1.29
N TRP A 147 -0.89 -20.72 1.63
CA TRP A 147 -1.99 -20.55 2.58
C TRP A 147 -3.26 -21.17 1.97
N GLN A 148 -3.78 -22.22 2.62
CA GLN A 148 -5.06 -22.85 2.28
C GLN A 148 -6.22 -22.05 2.86
#